data_04ea6f0d93fe94af0ed057f96dd30bf8
#
_entry.id   04ea6f0d93fe94af0ed057f96dd30bf8
#
_cell.length_a   1.000
_cell.length_b   1.000
_cell.length_c   1.000
_cell.angle_alpha   90.00
_cell.angle_beta   90.00
_cell.angle_gamma   90.00
#
_symmetry.space_group_name_H-M   'P 1'
#
loop_
_entity.id
_entity.type
_entity.pdbx_description
1 polymer ?
#
loop_
_entity_poly.entity_id
_entity_poly.type
_entity_poly.pdbx_seq_one_letter_code
_entity_poly.pdbx_strand_id
1 'polypeptide(L)'
;DNHATQEGAQIGDCLYKDVSGPDGKPDGKVDAYDQVVLGSGMPKINFGLNARFEYKRFDLSIATFGALNYHVSDDIHNSLNSCYGWGNKDVAMLDANRFSEDGSTYLSNVPRTYVTNSASLAWNDLFSDRKIQNAAYWKIANIELGYNFPNEWFGKYVSDVRFYVSAQNLHTFTGYKGYNVDYAGGTFTPGYNFCSYPTARTFMCGVHFTF
;
A
#
# COMPACT_ATOMS: atom_id res chain seq x y z
N ASP A 1 -0.71 25.49 18.09
CA ASP A 1 -1.55 24.78 19.06
C ASP A 1 -2.99 24.88 18.58
N ASN A 2 -3.59 23.72 18.30
CA ASN A 2 -4.98 23.66 17.90
C ASN A 2 -5.85 23.57 19.15
N HIS A 3 -6.43 24.67 19.58
CA HIS A 3 -7.33 24.72 20.75
C HIS A 3 -8.79 24.48 20.37
N ALA A 4 -9.04 23.84 19.24
CA ALA A 4 -10.39 23.57 18.77
C ALA A 4 -11.13 22.59 19.68
N THR A 5 -12.41 22.83 19.91
CA THR A 5 -13.27 21.96 20.71
C THR A 5 -13.78 20.80 19.86
N GLN A 6 -13.58 19.58 20.36
CA GLN A 6 -14.17 18.34 19.81
C GLN A 6 -15.25 17.87 20.78
N GLU A 7 -16.51 17.97 20.38
CA GLU A 7 -17.63 17.64 21.26
C GLU A 7 -17.64 16.15 21.62
N GLY A 8 -17.67 15.83 22.91
CA GLY A 8 -17.66 14.47 23.43
C GLY A 8 -16.31 13.74 23.37
N ALA A 9 -15.25 14.36 22.88
CA ALA A 9 -13.92 13.80 22.92
C ALA A 9 -13.40 13.77 24.38
N GLN A 10 -12.56 12.78 24.67
CA GLN A 10 -11.94 12.59 25.97
C GLN A 10 -10.42 12.65 25.83
N ILE A 11 -9.74 12.88 26.93
CA ILE A 11 -8.27 12.88 26.96
C ILE A 11 -7.76 11.52 26.45
N GLY A 12 -6.84 11.57 25.47
CA GLY A 12 -6.29 10.39 24.82
C GLY A 12 -6.99 9.98 23.52
N ASP A 13 -8.07 10.68 23.13
CA ASP A 13 -8.67 10.51 21.80
C ASP A 13 -7.87 11.22 20.71
N CYS A 14 -8.12 10.88 19.45
CA CYS A 14 -7.51 11.56 18.30
C CYS A 14 -7.87 13.05 18.30
N LEU A 15 -6.86 13.87 18.17
CA LEU A 15 -7.02 15.31 17.99
C LEU A 15 -7.03 15.63 16.49
N TYR A 16 -8.11 16.24 16.03
CA TYR A 16 -8.25 16.72 14.65
C TYR A 16 -7.96 18.20 14.54
N LYS A 17 -7.57 18.62 13.36
CA LYS A 17 -7.28 20.04 13.09
C LYS A 17 -8.56 20.75 12.69
N ASP A 18 -8.81 21.86 13.28
CA ASP A 18 -9.74 22.88 12.80
C ASP A 18 -9.05 23.62 11.65
N VAL A 19 -9.54 23.44 10.44
CA VAL A 19 -8.99 24.03 9.21
C VAL A 19 -9.97 24.94 8.51
N SER A 20 -11.27 24.83 8.83
CA SER A 20 -12.34 25.59 8.20
C SER A 20 -13.55 25.69 9.13
N GLY A 21 -14.46 26.59 8.82
CA GLY A 21 -15.76 26.80 9.44
C GLY A 21 -16.76 27.33 8.41
N PRO A 22 -17.94 27.80 8.82
CA PRO A 22 -18.96 28.33 7.93
C PRO A 22 -18.47 29.45 7.00
N ASP A 23 -17.49 30.23 7.44
CA ASP A 23 -16.89 31.34 6.69
C ASP A 23 -15.60 30.95 5.96
N GLY A 24 -15.26 29.65 5.89
CA GLY A 24 -14.04 29.13 5.29
C GLY A 24 -12.77 29.42 6.07
N LYS A 25 -12.90 29.70 7.38
CA LYS A 25 -11.78 29.93 8.31
C LYS A 25 -11.98 29.10 9.56
N PRO A 26 -10.91 28.75 10.26
CA PRO A 26 -10.99 28.05 11.54
C PRO A 26 -11.90 28.81 12.52
N ASP A 27 -12.84 28.11 13.14
CA ASP A 27 -13.87 28.70 14.02
C ASP A 27 -13.75 28.23 15.49
N GLY A 28 -12.75 27.40 15.80
CA GLY A 28 -12.49 26.88 17.15
C GLY A 28 -13.28 25.61 17.46
N LYS A 29 -13.90 24.97 16.46
CA LYS A 29 -14.60 23.71 16.61
C LYS A 29 -14.15 22.75 15.52
N VAL A 30 -14.17 21.46 15.81
CA VAL A 30 -13.95 20.42 14.79
C VAL A 30 -15.30 19.84 14.39
N ASP A 31 -15.70 20.06 13.16
CA ASP A 31 -16.98 19.64 12.63
C ASP A 31 -16.92 19.23 11.13
N ALA A 32 -18.06 19.17 10.48
CA ALA A 32 -18.16 18.79 9.08
C ALA A 32 -17.48 19.76 8.09
N TYR A 33 -17.22 20.99 8.49
CA TYR A 33 -16.51 21.99 7.67
C TYR A 33 -15.01 21.74 7.61
N ASP A 34 -14.46 20.92 8.52
CA ASP A 34 -13.03 20.57 8.57
C ASP A 34 -12.65 19.41 7.65
N GLN A 35 -13.58 18.94 6.85
CA GLN A 35 -13.30 17.87 5.90
C GLN A 35 -12.46 18.37 4.74
N VAL A 36 -11.31 17.74 4.51
CA VAL A 36 -10.37 18.08 3.45
C VAL A 36 -10.12 16.90 2.51
N VAL A 37 -9.74 17.20 1.27
CA VAL A 37 -9.33 16.18 0.31
C VAL A 37 -7.95 15.66 0.67
N LEU A 38 -7.85 14.44 1.16
CA LEU A 38 -6.58 13.83 1.60
C LEU A 38 -5.77 13.24 0.45
N GLY A 39 -6.40 12.97 -0.69
CA GLY A 39 -5.72 12.39 -1.84
C GLY A 39 -6.67 11.80 -2.87
N SER A 40 -6.12 11.08 -3.82
CA SER A 40 -6.88 10.38 -4.86
C SER A 40 -6.61 8.89 -4.78
N GLY A 41 -7.66 8.08 -4.84
CA GLY A 41 -7.56 6.64 -5.00
C GLY A 41 -7.20 6.20 -6.42
N MET A 42 -7.20 7.12 -7.39
CA MET A 42 -6.78 6.87 -8.76
C MET A 42 -5.36 7.42 -8.97
N PRO A 43 -4.43 6.62 -9.50
CA PRO A 43 -3.09 7.10 -9.81
C PRO A 43 -3.14 8.20 -10.85
N LYS A 44 -2.38 9.28 -10.63
CA LYS A 44 -2.25 10.36 -11.62
C LYS A 44 -1.29 10.02 -12.73
N ILE A 45 -0.32 9.15 -12.46
CA ILE A 45 0.71 8.75 -13.41
C ILE A 45 0.82 7.23 -13.37
N ASN A 46 0.67 6.60 -14.52
CA ASN A 46 1.02 5.20 -14.75
C ASN A 46 2.17 5.15 -15.75
N PHE A 47 3.15 4.31 -15.50
CA PHE A 47 4.29 4.12 -16.39
C PHE A 47 4.64 2.66 -16.55
N GLY A 48 5.23 2.33 -17.69
CA GLY A 48 5.78 1.01 -17.97
C GLY A 48 7.06 1.14 -18.75
N LEU A 49 8.02 0.26 -18.47
CA LEU A 49 9.26 0.15 -19.20
C LEU A 49 9.52 -1.32 -19.51
N ASN A 50 9.66 -1.61 -20.82
CA ASN A 50 10.10 -2.90 -21.32
C ASN A 50 11.44 -2.72 -21.99
N ALA A 51 12.43 -3.50 -21.58
CA ALA A 51 13.76 -3.49 -22.16
C ALA A 51 14.14 -4.89 -22.60
N ARG A 52 14.75 -5.00 -23.78
CA ARG A 52 15.30 -6.24 -24.29
C ARG A 52 16.75 -5.99 -24.74
N PHE A 53 17.63 -6.85 -24.26
CA PHE A 53 19.05 -6.81 -24.56
C PHE A 53 19.45 -8.15 -25.16
N GLU A 54 20.16 -8.10 -26.27
CA GLU A 54 20.71 -9.29 -26.93
C GLU A 54 22.22 -9.12 -27.07
N TYR A 55 22.95 -10.12 -26.60
CA TYR A 55 24.40 -10.15 -26.73
C TYR A 55 24.87 -11.57 -27.10
N LYS A 56 25.37 -11.73 -28.31
CA LYS A 56 25.74 -13.02 -28.87
C LYS A 56 24.56 -14.01 -28.84
N ARG A 57 24.60 -14.95 -27.91
CA ARG A 57 23.59 -16.02 -27.72
C ARG A 57 22.69 -15.80 -26.50
N PHE A 58 22.94 -14.77 -25.76
CA PHE A 58 22.14 -14.40 -24.59
C PHE A 58 21.10 -13.37 -24.97
N ASP A 59 19.90 -13.55 -24.48
CA ASP A 59 18.85 -12.55 -24.50
C ASP A 59 18.33 -12.29 -23.07
N LEU A 60 18.16 -11.04 -22.73
CA LEU A 60 17.61 -10.59 -21.46
C LEU A 60 16.41 -9.70 -21.75
N SER A 61 15.26 -10.06 -21.21
CA SER A 61 14.08 -9.20 -21.23
C SER A 61 13.67 -8.79 -19.83
N ILE A 62 13.31 -7.53 -19.66
CA ILE A 62 12.86 -6.96 -18.38
C ILE A 62 11.59 -6.18 -18.65
N ALA A 63 10.54 -6.50 -17.90
CA ALA A 63 9.29 -5.76 -17.93
C ALA A 63 9.01 -5.18 -16.54
N THR A 64 8.82 -3.87 -16.50
CA THR A 64 8.52 -3.16 -15.27
C THR A 64 7.33 -2.23 -15.47
N PHE A 65 6.57 -2.00 -14.41
CA PHE A 65 5.53 -0.99 -14.40
C PHE A 65 5.35 -0.39 -13.01
N GLY A 66 4.67 0.71 -12.97
CA GLY A 66 4.40 1.37 -11.70
C GLY A 66 3.34 2.46 -11.82
N ALA A 67 2.95 2.95 -10.67
CA ALA A 67 1.99 4.03 -10.54
C ALA A 67 2.45 5.03 -9.49
N LEU A 68 2.19 6.29 -9.72
CA LEU A 68 2.61 7.38 -8.84
C LEU A 68 1.44 8.28 -8.51
N ASN A 69 1.56 8.94 -7.37
CA ASN A 69 0.66 9.97 -6.91
C ASN A 69 -0.78 9.48 -6.75
N TYR A 70 -0.94 8.43 -5.96
CA TYR A 70 -2.23 7.95 -5.48
C TYR A 70 -2.14 7.41 -4.05
N HIS A 71 -3.30 7.31 -3.42
CA HIS A 71 -3.44 6.93 -2.03
C HIS A 71 -4.41 5.77 -1.90
N VAL A 72 -4.15 4.92 -0.92
CA VAL A 72 -4.96 3.74 -0.65
C VAL A 72 -5.33 3.68 0.82
N SER A 73 -6.60 3.40 1.09
CA SER A 73 -7.08 2.96 2.38
C SER A 73 -7.08 1.43 2.42
N ASP A 74 -6.28 0.85 3.28
CA ASP A 74 -6.16 -0.60 3.45
C ASP A 74 -6.94 -1.05 4.68
N ASP A 75 -7.97 -1.85 4.47
CA ASP A 75 -8.88 -2.27 5.53
C ASP A 75 -8.20 -3.20 6.55
N ILE A 76 -7.34 -4.11 6.10
CA ILE A 76 -6.58 -4.99 7.01
C ILE A 76 -5.65 -4.15 7.88
N HIS A 77 -4.86 -3.27 7.27
CA HIS A 77 -3.94 -2.42 8.00
C HIS A 77 -4.68 -1.54 9.00
N ASN A 78 -5.80 -0.94 8.58
CA ASN A 78 -6.61 -0.10 9.45
C ASN A 78 -7.23 -0.87 10.61
N SER A 79 -7.72 -2.10 10.39
CA SER A 79 -8.26 -2.97 11.42
C SER A 79 -7.20 -3.41 12.44
N LEU A 80 -6.03 -3.83 11.96
CA LEU A 80 -4.92 -4.25 12.81
C LEU A 80 -4.35 -3.11 13.66
N ASN A 81 -4.41 -1.87 13.14
CA ASN A 81 -3.93 -0.66 13.83
C ASN A 81 -5.05 0.16 14.47
N SER A 82 -6.28 -0.34 14.51
CA SER A 82 -7.38 0.34 15.18
C SER A 82 -7.22 0.33 16.70
N CYS A 83 -7.75 1.35 17.34
CA CYS A 83 -7.78 1.44 18.82
C CYS A 83 -8.99 0.76 19.43
N TYR A 84 -9.84 0.14 18.63
CA TYR A 84 -10.98 -0.64 19.09
C TYR A 84 -10.51 -1.93 19.78
N GLY A 85 -11.06 -2.25 20.94
CA GLY A 85 -10.60 -3.34 21.80
C GLY A 85 -10.90 -4.76 21.30
N TRP A 86 -11.39 -4.94 20.07
CA TRP A 86 -11.74 -6.21 19.47
C TRP A 86 -10.73 -6.63 18.40
N GLY A 87 -10.63 -7.94 18.22
CA GLY A 87 -9.85 -8.56 17.17
C GLY A 87 -8.34 -8.53 17.40
N ASN A 88 -7.63 -9.11 16.46
CA ASN A 88 -6.18 -9.15 16.46
C ASN A 88 -5.60 -7.76 16.16
N LYS A 89 -4.43 -7.50 16.70
CA LYS A 89 -3.68 -6.26 16.51
C LYS A 89 -2.30 -6.55 15.95
N ASP A 90 -1.75 -5.57 15.24
CA ASP A 90 -0.35 -5.61 14.81
C ASP A 90 0.56 -5.61 16.05
N VAL A 91 1.65 -6.39 16.00
CA VAL A 91 2.66 -6.43 17.07
C VAL A 91 3.26 -5.05 17.32
N ALA A 92 3.42 -4.24 16.27
CA ALA A 92 3.86 -2.85 16.39
C ALA A 92 2.97 -2.00 17.31
N MET A 93 1.71 -2.39 17.50
CA MET A 93 0.80 -1.71 18.43
C MET A 93 1.10 -2.02 19.90
N LEU A 94 1.85 -3.07 20.20
CA LEU A 94 2.29 -3.38 21.56
C LEU A 94 3.40 -2.44 22.03
N ASP A 95 4.30 -2.09 21.11
CA ASP A 95 5.43 -1.21 21.37
C ASP A 95 5.09 0.27 21.10
N ALA A 96 3.84 0.54 20.67
CA ALA A 96 3.41 1.89 20.40
C ALA A 96 3.35 2.73 21.68
N ASN A 97 3.77 3.97 21.57
CA ASN A 97 3.60 4.95 22.63
C ASN A 97 2.11 5.31 22.75
N ARG A 98 1.41 4.63 23.65
CA ARG A 98 -0.02 4.81 23.91
C ARG A 98 -0.26 5.84 24.98
N PHE A 99 -1.42 6.48 24.90
CA PHE A 99 -1.94 7.25 26.00
C PHE A 99 -2.16 6.36 27.23
N SER A 100 -1.69 6.80 28.38
CA SER A 100 -1.88 6.13 29.66
C SER A 100 -2.64 7.03 30.62
N GLU A 101 -3.68 6.49 31.25
CA GLU A 101 -4.52 7.23 32.22
C GLU A 101 -3.77 7.58 33.51
N ASP A 102 -2.65 6.88 33.81
CA ASP A 102 -1.78 7.17 34.96
C ASP A 102 -0.92 8.44 34.77
N GLY A 103 -1.02 9.07 33.62
CA GLY A 103 -0.29 10.27 33.25
C GLY A 103 1.17 10.02 32.83
N SER A 104 1.60 8.78 32.70
CA SER A 104 2.97 8.46 32.26
C SER A 104 3.21 8.81 30.78
N THR A 105 2.16 8.91 29.98
CA THR A 105 2.26 9.23 28.55
C THR A 105 1.15 10.19 28.13
N TYR A 106 1.48 11.47 27.92
CA TYR A 106 0.54 12.48 27.44
C TYR A 106 0.60 12.68 25.92
N LEU A 107 1.76 12.54 25.31
CA LEU A 107 1.95 12.65 23.86
C LEU A 107 2.12 11.26 23.29
N SER A 108 1.04 10.70 22.77
CA SER A 108 1.04 9.35 22.20
C SER A 108 0.81 9.38 20.71
N ASN A 109 1.40 8.42 20.00
CA ASN A 109 1.16 8.20 18.57
C ASN A 109 -0.10 7.36 18.32
N VAL A 110 -0.65 6.77 19.39
CA VAL A 110 -1.79 5.86 19.32
C VAL A 110 -2.83 6.34 20.35
N PRO A 111 -4.06 6.56 19.92
CA PRO A 111 -5.13 6.95 20.82
C PRO A 111 -5.40 5.89 21.88
N ARG A 112 -6.13 6.29 22.91
CA ARG A 112 -6.59 5.37 23.94
C ARG A 112 -7.44 4.25 23.34
N THR A 113 -7.39 3.10 24.00
CA THR A 113 -8.23 1.96 23.62
C THR A 113 -9.67 2.17 24.15
N TYR A 114 -10.67 1.82 23.36
CA TYR A 114 -12.08 1.84 23.76
C TYR A 114 -12.76 0.50 23.43
N VAL A 115 -13.76 0.13 24.20
CA VAL A 115 -14.41 -1.19 24.11
C VAL A 115 -15.90 -1.08 23.71
N THR A 116 -16.55 0.05 23.90
CA THR A 116 -17.98 0.22 23.67
C THR A 116 -18.32 1.51 22.94
N ASN A 117 -19.55 1.59 22.40
CA ASN A 117 -20.12 2.78 21.79
C ASN A 117 -20.02 4.00 22.71
N SER A 118 -19.00 4.78 22.52
CA SER A 118 -18.78 6.05 23.22
C SER A 118 -18.52 7.14 22.16
N ALA A 119 -18.62 8.39 22.58
CA ALA A 119 -18.23 9.51 21.73
C ALA A 119 -16.75 9.39 21.25
N SER A 120 -15.90 8.75 22.06
CA SER A 120 -14.52 8.41 21.69
C SER A 120 -14.43 7.47 20.48
N LEU A 121 -15.39 6.56 20.30
CA LEU A 121 -15.45 5.72 19.09
C LEU A 121 -15.57 6.58 17.85
N ALA A 122 -16.45 7.57 17.87
CA ALA A 122 -16.66 8.46 16.74
C ALA A 122 -15.36 9.16 16.36
N TRP A 123 -14.61 9.73 17.31
CA TRP A 123 -13.39 10.46 17.06
C TRP A 123 -12.23 9.55 16.65
N ASN A 124 -12.01 8.42 17.32
CA ASN A 124 -10.87 7.54 17.05
C ASN A 124 -11.03 6.69 15.78
N ASP A 125 -12.25 6.55 15.26
CA ASP A 125 -12.53 5.75 14.06
C ASP A 125 -12.91 6.56 12.83
N LEU A 126 -12.89 7.89 12.89
CA LEU A 126 -13.10 8.74 11.73
C LEU A 126 -12.11 8.42 10.62
N PHE A 127 -12.60 8.55 9.38
CA PHE A 127 -11.76 8.45 8.20
C PHE A 127 -10.86 9.69 8.11
N SER A 128 -9.56 9.47 8.25
CA SER A 128 -8.56 10.53 8.35
C SER A 128 -7.26 10.13 7.64
N ASP A 129 -6.30 11.01 7.63
CA ASP A 129 -4.95 10.78 7.10
C ASP A 129 -4.24 9.57 7.73
N ARG A 130 -4.61 9.18 8.95
CA ARG A 130 -4.11 7.96 9.60
C ARG A 130 -4.51 6.68 8.89
N LYS A 131 -5.65 6.68 8.19
CA LYS A 131 -6.20 5.51 7.48
C LYS A 131 -5.78 5.43 6.02
N ILE A 132 -5.05 6.43 5.54
CA ILE A 132 -4.64 6.56 4.15
C ILE A 132 -3.13 6.43 4.03
N GLN A 133 -2.69 5.62 3.08
CA GLN A 133 -1.28 5.41 2.77
C GLN A 133 -0.96 5.88 1.36
N ASN A 134 0.24 6.43 1.19
CA ASN A 134 0.79 6.63 -0.16
C ASN A 134 1.09 5.27 -0.78
N ALA A 135 0.46 4.99 -1.91
CA ALA A 135 0.56 3.72 -2.60
C ALA A 135 1.41 3.78 -3.88
N ALA A 136 2.25 4.80 -4.03
CA ALA A 136 3.19 4.86 -5.13
C ALA A 136 4.08 3.61 -5.14
N TYR A 137 4.28 3.02 -6.33
CA TYR A 137 5.11 1.83 -6.47
C TYR A 137 5.78 1.74 -7.83
N TRP A 138 6.85 0.97 -7.86
CA TRP A 138 7.51 0.48 -9.06
C TRP A 138 7.75 -1.02 -8.92
N LYS A 139 7.23 -1.80 -9.87
CA LYS A 139 7.26 -3.26 -9.83
C LYS A 139 8.09 -3.82 -10.98
N ILE A 140 8.98 -4.73 -10.64
CA ILE A 140 9.65 -5.60 -11.61
C ILE A 140 8.72 -6.78 -11.86
N ALA A 141 7.97 -6.70 -12.95
CA ALA A 141 6.91 -7.65 -13.27
C ALA A 141 7.46 -8.96 -13.82
N ASN A 142 8.44 -8.87 -14.71
CA ASN A 142 9.08 -10.04 -15.30
C ASN A 142 10.54 -9.75 -15.63
N ILE A 143 11.40 -10.71 -15.34
CA ILE A 143 12.75 -10.77 -15.86
C ILE A 143 12.95 -12.17 -16.46
N GLU A 144 13.45 -12.23 -17.69
CA GLU A 144 13.76 -13.47 -18.36
C GLU A 144 15.14 -13.39 -18.98
N LEU A 145 15.97 -14.38 -18.69
CA LEU A 145 17.28 -14.57 -19.28
C LEU A 145 17.25 -15.86 -20.12
N GLY A 146 17.48 -15.72 -21.41
CA GLY A 146 17.57 -16.80 -22.38
C GLY A 146 18.98 -17.05 -22.89
N TYR A 147 19.24 -18.26 -23.29
CA TYR A 147 20.46 -18.66 -23.98
C TYR A 147 20.12 -19.54 -25.18
N ASN A 148 20.51 -19.12 -26.37
CA ASN A 148 20.33 -19.84 -27.62
C ASN A 148 21.56 -20.70 -27.89
N PHE A 149 21.39 -22.02 -27.91
CA PHE A 149 22.48 -22.95 -28.16
C PHE A 149 22.94 -22.91 -29.63
N PRO A 150 24.21 -23.28 -29.92
CA PRO A 150 24.66 -23.43 -31.30
C PRO A 150 23.88 -24.50 -32.05
N ASN A 151 23.31 -24.17 -33.21
CA ASN A 151 22.56 -25.12 -34.04
C ASN A 151 23.38 -26.34 -34.46
N GLU A 152 24.71 -26.16 -34.56
CA GLU A 152 25.69 -27.21 -34.90
C GLU A 152 25.71 -28.40 -33.93
N TRP A 153 25.20 -28.18 -32.69
CA TRP A 153 25.24 -29.22 -31.64
C TRP A 153 24.09 -30.22 -31.77
N PHE A 154 22.99 -29.87 -32.46
CA PHE A 154 21.77 -30.66 -32.47
C PHE A 154 21.45 -31.35 -33.81
N GLY A 155 22.34 -31.19 -34.80
CA GLY A 155 22.23 -31.89 -36.09
C GLY A 155 21.14 -31.34 -36.99
N LYS A 156 20.63 -32.19 -37.92
CA LYS A 156 19.69 -31.74 -38.96
C LYS A 156 18.22 -31.69 -38.54
N TYR A 157 17.89 -32.22 -37.37
CA TYR A 157 16.48 -32.41 -36.98
C TYR A 157 15.97 -31.30 -36.04
N VAL A 158 16.84 -30.57 -35.39
CA VAL A 158 16.49 -29.48 -34.48
C VAL A 158 17.16 -28.22 -34.98
N SER A 159 16.37 -27.25 -35.34
CA SER A 159 16.83 -26.00 -35.95
C SER A 159 17.23 -24.95 -34.91
N ASP A 160 16.63 -24.98 -33.72
CA ASP A 160 16.97 -24.06 -32.63
C ASP A 160 16.65 -24.68 -31.26
N VAL A 161 17.50 -24.41 -30.29
CA VAL A 161 17.28 -24.78 -28.88
C VAL A 161 17.60 -23.57 -28.01
N ARG A 162 16.59 -23.12 -27.29
CA ARG A 162 16.70 -22.00 -26.34
C ARG A 162 16.37 -22.49 -24.93
N PHE A 163 17.30 -22.32 -24.01
CA PHE A 163 17.06 -22.47 -22.58
C PHE A 163 16.75 -21.09 -21.98
N TYR A 164 15.77 -21.01 -21.09
CA TYR A 164 15.49 -19.76 -20.39
C TYR A 164 15.16 -19.98 -18.92
N VAL A 165 15.44 -18.96 -18.13
CA VAL A 165 15.00 -18.78 -16.74
C VAL A 165 14.26 -17.48 -16.63
N SER A 166 13.13 -17.50 -15.94
CA SER A 166 12.35 -16.30 -15.72
C SER A 166 11.88 -16.17 -14.28
N ALA A 167 11.71 -14.93 -13.85
CA ALA A 167 11.16 -14.57 -12.55
C ALA A 167 10.02 -13.59 -12.75
N GLN A 168 8.83 -13.95 -12.26
CA GLN A 168 7.64 -13.08 -12.29
C GLN A 168 7.38 -12.50 -10.91
N ASN A 169 6.87 -11.27 -10.86
CA ASN A 169 6.60 -10.52 -9.64
C ASN A 169 7.82 -10.46 -8.71
N LEU A 170 9.00 -10.20 -9.30
CA LEU A 170 10.27 -10.36 -8.59
C LEU A 170 10.38 -9.43 -7.39
N HIS A 171 10.04 -8.17 -7.56
CA HIS A 171 10.08 -7.19 -6.48
C HIS A 171 9.18 -5.99 -6.77
N THR A 172 8.59 -5.44 -5.70
CA THR A 172 7.83 -4.21 -5.74
C THR A 172 8.46 -3.20 -4.77
N PHE A 173 8.93 -2.09 -5.32
CA PHE A 173 9.43 -0.96 -4.54
C PHE A 173 8.25 -0.08 -4.17
N THR A 174 7.95 0.02 -2.89
CA THR A 174 6.83 0.81 -2.39
C THR A 174 7.00 1.15 -0.92
N GLY A 175 6.41 2.24 -0.46
CA GLY A 175 6.24 2.57 0.95
C GLY A 175 4.92 2.07 1.54
N TYR A 176 4.05 1.48 0.73
CA TYR A 176 2.79 0.92 1.15
C TYR A 176 2.98 -0.32 2.04
N LYS A 177 2.25 -0.38 3.14
CA LYS A 177 2.40 -1.45 4.15
C LYS A 177 1.43 -2.62 3.98
N GLY A 178 0.50 -2.54 3.02
CA GLY A 178 -0.44 -3.63 2.71
C GLY A 178 0.19 -4.74 1.87
N TYR A 179 -0.55 -5.82 1.66
CA TYR A 179 -0.06 -7.01 0.98
C TYR A 179 0.11 -6.85 -0.53
N ASN A 180 -0.71 -6.05 -1.17
CA ASN A 180 -0.67 -5.87 -2.62
C ASN A 180 -1.01 -4.44 -3.00
N VAL A 181 -0.04 -3.72 -3.56
CA VAL A 181 -0.18 -2.31 -3.93
C VAL A 181 -0.74 -2.12 -5.34
N ASP A 182 -0.55 -3.08 -6.24
CA ASP A 182 -1.00 -3.00 -7.63
C ASP A 182 -2.47 -3.44 -7.83
N TYR A 183 -3.13 -3.81 -6.74
CA TYR A 183 -4.55 -4.11 -6.69
C TYR A 183 -5.25 -3.26 -5.63
N ALA A 184 -5.38 -2.00 -5.91
CA ALA A 184 -6.02 -1.06 -4.99
C ALA A 184 -7.47 -0.75 -5.41
N GLY A 185 -8.37 -1.64 -5.03
CA GLY A 185 -9.81 -1.45 -5.20
C GLY A 185 -10.40 -1.93 -6.53
N GLY A 186 -11.73 -2.00 -6.57
CA GLY A 186 -12.49 -2.27 -7.77
C GLY A 186 -12.71 -1.01 -8.61
N THR A 187 -13.26 -1.19 -9.81
CA THR A 187 -13.56 -0.09 -10.74
C THR A 187 -14.40 1.03 -10.10
N PHE A 188 -15.29 0.69 -9.17
CA PHE A 188 -16.18 1.65 -8.50
C PHE A 188 -15.68 2.11 -7.13
N THR A 189 -14.60 1.51 -6.62
CA THR A 189 -14.00 1.84 -5.33
C THR A 189 -12.48 2.00 -5.43
N PRO A 190 -12.00 2.92 -6.29
CA PRO A 190 -10.57 3.13 -6.44
C PRO A 190 -9.95 3.61 -5.13
N GLY A 191 -8.77 3.09 -4.80
CA GLY A 191 -8.05 3.46 -3.58
C GLY A 191 -8.56 2.80 -2.30
N TYR A 192 -9.50 1.86 -2.38
CA TYR A 192 -9.93 1.06 -1.24
C TYR A 192 -9.50 -0.39 -1.41
N ASN A 193 -8.63 -0.86 -0.54
CA ASN A 193 -8.14 -2.22 -0.53
C ASN A 193 -8.81 -3.03 0.58
N PHE A 194 -9.73 -3.91 0.19
CA PHE A 194 -10.37 -4.85 1.08
C PHE A 194 -9.75 -6.23 0.91
N CYS A 195 -8.80 -6.57 1.77
CA CYS A 195 -8.20 -7.91 1.86
C CYS A 195 -7.62 -8.46 0.54
N SER A 196 -6.96 -7.65 -0.30
CA SER A 196 -6.34 -8.18 -1.50
C SER A 196 -5.21 -9.16 -1.18
N TYR A 197 -5.25 -10.31 -1.87
CA TYR A 197 -4.27 -11.36 -1.68
C TYR A 197 -2.90 -10.96 -2.26
N PRO A 198 -1.79 -11.27 -1.60
CA PRO A 198 -0.46 -10.97 -2.13
C PRO A 198 -0.17 -11.76 -3.41
N THR A 199 0.40 -11.09 -4.41
CA THR A 199 0.85 -11.75 -5.64
C THR A 199 2.05 -12.64 -5.37
N ALA A 200 1.98 -13.89 -5.83
CA ALA A 200 3.07 -14.84 -5.68
C ALA A 200 4.27 -14.44 -6.54
N ARG A 201 5.47 -14.59 -5.99
CA ARG A 201 6.72 -14.57 -6.76
C ARG A 201 6.92 -15.92 -7.41
N THR A 202 7.08 -15.96 -8.72
CA THR A 202 7.19 -17.21 -9.48
C THR A 202 8.52 -17.28 -10.20
N PHE A 203 9.22 -18.38 -10.07
CA PHE A 203 10.43 -18.68 -10.81
C PHE A 203 10.17 -19.85 -11.75
N MET A 204 10.54 -19.70 -13.00
CA MET A 204 10.35 -20.72 -14.04
C MET A 204 11.66 -20.94 -14.78
N CYS A 205 11.86 -22.17 -15.25
CA CYS A 205 12.86 -22.49 -16.24
C CYS A 205 12.25 -23.35 -17.32
N GLY A 206 12.71 -23.23 -18.54
CA GLY A 206 12.20 -23.99 -19.65
C GLY A 206 13.19 -24.12 -20.80
N VAL A 207 12.87 -25.05 -21.68
CA VAL A 207 13.62 -25.25 -22.91
C VAL A 207 12.63 -25.18 -24.08
N HIS A 208 12.96 -24.38 -25.06
CA HIS A 208 12.23 -24.29 -26.33
C HIS A 208 13.02 -25.00 -27.42
N PHE A 209 12.33 -25.89 -28.16
CA PHE A 209 12.90 -26.60 -29.30
C PHE A 209 12.13 -26.19 -30.55
N THR A 210 12.85 -25.90 -31.63
CA THR A 210 12.30 -25.70 -32.98
C THR A 210 12.85 -26.81 -33.90
N PHE A 211 11.96 -27.51 -34.58
CA PHE A 211 12.30 -28.59 -35.48
C PHE A 211 12.28 -28.14 -36.94
#